data_52d9931f4341d5fd7ad4aff6fc7b26c5
#
_entry.id   52d9931f4341d5fd7ad4aff6fc7b26c5
#
_cell.length_a   1.000
_cell.length_b   1.000
_cell.length_c   1.000
_cell.angle_alpha   90.00
_cell.angle_beta   90.00
_cell.angle_gamma   90.00
#
_symmetry.space_group_name_H-M   'P 1'
#
loop_
_entity.id
_entity.type
_entity.pdbx_description
1 polymer ?
#
loop_
_entity_poly.entity_id
_entity_poly.type
_entity_poly.pdbx_seq_one_letter_code
_entity_poly.pdbx_strand_id
1 'polypeptide(L)'
;LGDVYKRQMLMCLLHDVVEIDAGDTYAYDEKGKETQKAREEAAKERIYGLLPEDQKECFQQLFEEFEARETAESKFAHAMDNLQPLLLNDSNNGGDWKAHRVTAEQVYGRQSQTKDGSEVLFEWTDAVIQKNIAAGNIQKES
;
A
#
# COMPACT_ATOMS: atom_id res chain seq x y z
N LEU A 1 13.13 -2.02 20.60
CA LEU A 1 12.71 -0.90 19.70
C LEU A 1 13.44 -0.97 18.36
N GLY A 2 14.78 -1.20 18.33
CA GLY A 2 15.53 -1.25 17.08
C GLY A 2 15.03 -2.33 16.11
N ASP A 3 14.63 -3.47 16.60
CA ASP A 3 14.14 -4.58 15.76
C ASP A 3 12.74 -4.28 15.18
N VAL A 4 11.86 -3.60 15.91
CA VAL A 4 10.54 -3.18 15.43
C VAL A 4 10.67 -2.24 14.24
N TYR A 5 11.44 -1.15 14.36
CA TYR A 5 11.65 -0.20 13.27
C TYR A 5 12.37 -0.83 12.07
N LYS A 6 13.33 -1.72 12.32
CA LYS A 6 14.02 -2.44 11.26
C LYS A 6 13.05 -3.33 10.47
N ARG A 7 12.16 -4.04 11.14
CA ARG A 7 11.13 -4.87 10.49
C ARG A 7 10.18 -4.02 9.66
N GLN A 8 9.66 -2.91 10.20
CA GLN A 8 8.79 -1.97 9.46
C GLN A 8 9.47 -1.46 8.19
N MET A 9 10.73 -1.00 8.31
CA MET A 9 11.48 -0.54 7.13
C MET A 9 11.70 -1.65 6.10
N LEU A 10 12.02 -2.87 6.54
CA LEU A 10 12.21 -3.99 5.64
C LEU A 10 10.90 -4.37 4.93
N MET A 11 9.76 -4.37 5.61
CA MET A 11 8.45 -4.59 4.99
C MET A 11 8.17 -3.54 3.91
N CYS A 12 8.37 -2.26 4.20
CA CYS A 12 8.19 -1.19 3.21
C CYS A 12 9.12 -1.30 2.00
N LEU A 13 10.32 -1.89 2.16
CA LEU A 13 11.26 -2.07 1.05
C LEU A 13 11.00 -3.34 0.23
N LEU A 14 10.43 -4.37 0.86
CA LEU A 14 10.34 -5.71 0.26
C LEU A 14 8.98 -6.00 -0.37
N HIS A 15 7.89 -5.39 0.14
CA HIS A 15 6.54 -5.74 -0.32
C HIS A 15 6.36 -5.55 -1.83
N ASP A 16 6.89 -4.48 -2.41
CA ASP A 16 6.80 -4.18 -3.85
C ASP A 16 7.81 -4.95 -4.73
N VAL A 17 8.80 -5.64 -4.14
CA VAL A 17 9.81 -6.36 -4.92
C VAL A 17 9.19 -7.47 -5.77
N VAL A 18 8.11 -8.08 -5.32
CA VAL A 18 7.37 -9.10 -6.07
C VAL A 18 6.73 -8.54 -7.34
N GLU A 19 6.46 -7.25 -7.40
CA GLU A 19 5.87 -6.59 -8.57
C GLU A 19 6.81 -6.54 -9.78
N ILE A 20 8.10 -6.80 -9.61
CA ILE A 20 9.05 -6.97 -10.73
C ILE A 20 8.53 -8.04 -11.70
N ASP A 21 7.92 -9.10 -11.20
CA ASP A 21 7.33 -10.16 -12.00
C ASP A 21 5.80 -10.11 -12.06
N ALA A 22 5.17 -9.81 -10.93
CA ALA A 22 3.72 -9.75 -10.81
C ALA A 22 3.11 -8.56 -11.58
N GLY A 23 3.87 -7.47 -11.70
CA GLY A 23 3.37 -6.18 -12.14
C GLY A 23 2.57 -5.46 -11.06
N ASP A 24 2.70 -4.14 -11.02
CA ASP A 24 1.87 -3.29 -10.15
C ASP A 24 0.40 -3.37 -10.59
N THR A 25 -0.49 -3.51 -9.61
CA THR A 25 -1.93 -3.51 -9.84
C THR A 25 -2.53 -2.20 -9.35
N TYR A 26 -3.05 -1.40 -10.29
CA TYR A 26 -3.65 -0.13 -9.95
C TYR A 26 -4.74 -0.29 -8.87
N ALA A 27 -4.67 0.53 -7.84
CA ALA A 27 -5.47 0.39 -6.62
C ALA A 27 -7.00 0.35 -6.85
N TYR A 28 -7.47 0.91 -7.96
CA TYR A 28 -8.89 0.97 -8.33
C TYR A 28 -9.24 0.07 -9.52
N ASP A 29 -8.33 -0.82 -9.96
CA ASP A 29 -8.58 -1.83 -11.00
C ASP A 29 -9.09 -3.13 -10.39
N GLU A 30 -10.40 -3.27 -10.32
CA GLU A 30 -11.06 -4.46 -9.74
C GLU A 30 -10.74 -5.75 -10.52
N LYS A 31 -10.55 -5.68 -11.85
CA LYS A 31 -10.20 -6.86 -12.67
C LYS A 31 -8.75 -7.30 -12.43
N GLY A 32 -7.84 -6.34 -12.32
CA GLY A 32 -6.44 -6.61 -11.99
C GLY A 32 -6.29 -7.33 -10.65
N LYS A 33 -7.09 -6.95 -9.67
CA LYS A 33 -7.11 -7.56 -8.32
C LYS A 33 -7.50 -9.04 -8.30
N GLU A 34 -8.35 -9.50 -9.24
CA GLU A 34 -8.77 -10.91 -9.28
C GLU A 34 -7.60 -11.89 -9.41
N THR A 35 -6.53 -11.50 -10.10
CA THR A 35 -5.35 -12.33 -10.34
C THR A 35 -4.12 -11.90 -9.52
N GLN A 36 -4.19 -10.76 -8.86
CA GLN A 36 -3.06 -10.13 -8.16
C GLN A 36 -2.39 -11.09 -7.19
N LYS A 37 -3.15 -11.68 -6.26
CA LYS A 37 -2.62 -12.60 -5.26
C LYS A 37 -1.87 -13.80 -5.86
N ALA A 38 -2.39 -14.38 -6.93
CA ALA A 38 -1.74 -15.52 -7.58
C ALA A 38 -0.45 -15.12 -8.30
N ARG A 39 -0.41 -13.92 -8.91
CA ARG A 39 0.78 -13.37 -9.56
C ARG A 39 1.88 -13.05 -8.54
N GLU A 40 1.51 -12.41 -7.43
CA GLU A 40 2.43 -12.05 -6.36
C GLU A 40 3.00 -13.29 -5.66
N GLU A 41 2.19 -14.34 -5.44
CA GLU A 41 2.66 -15.59 -4.86
C GLU A 41 3.69 -16.29 -5.76
N ALA A 42 3.43 -16.36 -7.07
CA ALA A 42 4.38 -16.91 -8.02
C ALA A 42 5.67 -16.07 -8.11
N ALA A 43 5.55 -14.75 -8.07
CA ALA A 43 6.67 -13.83 -8.06
C ALA A 43 7.52 -13.96 -6.78
N LYS A 44 6.87 -14.07 -5.62
CA LYS A 44 7.51 -14.30 -4.32
C LYS A 44 8.42 -15.54 -4.36
N GLU A 45 7.87 -16.66 -4.81
CA GLU A 45 8.63 -17.91 -4.89
C GLU A 45 9.84 -17.79 -5.84
N ARG A 46 9.68 -17.15 -6.99
CA ARG A 46 10.76 -16.98 -7.94
C ARG A 46 11.83 -16.01 -7.46
N ILE A 47 11.43 -14.82 -7.04
CA ILE A 47 12.34 -13.71 -6.73
C ILE A 47 13.14 -14.01 -5.46
N TYR A 48 12.46 -14.38 -4.38
CA TYR A 48 13.15 -14.72 -3.14
C TYR A 48 13.88 -16.06 -3.22
N GLY A 49 13.46 -16.96 -4.12
CA GLY A 49 14.19 -18.19 -4.45
C GLY A 49 15.58 -18.00 -5.08
N LEU A 50 15.92 -16.76 -5.51
CA LEU A 50 17.27 -16.41 -6.00
C LEU A 50 18.26 -16.15 -4.86
N LEU A 51 17.78 -16.00 -3.63
CA LEU A 51 18.58 -15.68 -2.46
C LEU A 51 19.10 -16.94 -1.77
N PRO A 52 20.21 -16.85 -1.00
CA PRO A 52 20.57 -17.88 -0.04
C PRO A 52 19.41 -18.21 0.91
N GLU A 53 19.32 -19.48 1.33
CA GLU A 53 18.13 -20.00 2.04
C GLU A 53 17.74 -19.19 3.29
N ASP A 54 18.73 -18.77 4.09
CA ASP A 54 18.52 -17.95 5.30
C ASP A 54 17.91 -16.57 4.98
N GLN A 55 18.29 -15.97 3.87
CA GLN A 55 17.72 -14.70 3.39
C GLN A 55 16.35 -14.91 2.76
N LYS A 56 16.19 -15.96 1.96
CA LYS A 56 14.91 -16.33 1.35
C LYS A 56 13.82 -16.50 2.42
N GLU A 57 14.08 -17.34 3.41
CA GLU A 57 13.13 -17.57 4.50
C GLU A 57 12.75 -16.26 5.23
N CYS A 58 13.75 -15.44 5.53
CA CYS A 58 13.53 -14.16 6.20
C CYS A 58 12.66 -13.20 5.36
N PHE A 59 12.90 -13.10 4.06
CA PHE A 59 12.19 -12.17 3.19
C PHE A 59 10.78 -12.66 2.87
N GLN A 60 10.60 -13.96 2.68
CA GLN A 60 9.26 -14.55 2.55
C GLN A 60 8.41 -14.33 3.80
N GLN A 61 8.96 -14.54 5.00
CA GLN A 61 8.25 -14.28 6.25
C GLN A 61 7.85 -12.81 6.41
N LEU A 62 8.74 -11.87 6.05
CA LEU A 62 8.42 -10.43 6.12
C LEU A 62 7.34 -10.04 5.12
N PHE A 63 7.37 -10.60 3.91
CA PHE A 63 6.33 -10.39 2.91
C PHE A 63 4.98 -10.96 3.39
N GLU A 64 4.97 -12.18 3.90
CA GLU A 64 3.75 -12.82 4.42
C GLU A 64 3.18 -12.07 5.62
N GLU A 65 4.04 -11.56 6.51
CA GLU A 65 3.61 -10.73 7.64
C GLU A 65 3.02 -9.40 7.15
N PHE A 66 3.62 -8.77 6.14
CA PHE A 66 3.07 -7.58 5.52
C PHE A 66 1.67 -7.86 4.98
N GLU A 67 1.51 -8.89 4.15
CA GLU A 67 0.22 -9.26 3.56
C GLU A 67 -0.86 -9.64 4.59
N ALA A 68 -0.47 -10.29 5.69
CA ALA A 68 -1.41 -10.71 6.73
C ALA A 68 -2.06 -9.53 7.49
N ARG A 69 -1.37 -8.39 7.61
CA ARG A 69 -1.85 -7.18 8.32
C ARG A 69 -2.28 -7.43 9.78
N GLU A 70 -1.65 -8.36 10.44
CA GLU A 70 -2.03 -8.74 11.82
C GLU A 70 -1.17 -8.05 12.87
N THR A 71 0.13 -7.93 12.64
CA THR A 71 1.07 -7.30 13.58
C THR A 71 0.99 -5.78 13.54
N ALA A 72 1.40 -5.12 14.62
CA ALA A 72 1.46 -3.66 14.68
C ALA A 72 2.44 -3.10 13.62
N GLU A 73 3.54 -3.82 13.38
CA GLU A 73 4.55 -3.49 12.39
C GLU A 73 3.98 -3.53 10.97
N SER A 74 3.24 -4.58 10.62
CA SER A 74 2.64 -4.69 9.28
C SER A 74 1.54 -3.67 9.06
N LYS A 75 0.69 -3.41 10.05
CA LYS A 75 -0.32 -2.37 10.00
C LYS A 75 0.27 -0.98 9.77
N PHE A 76 1.38 -0.67 10.47
CA PHE A 76 2.07 0.60 10.26
C PHE A 76 2.74 0.68 8.90
N ALA A 77 3.38 -0.41 8.42
CA ALA A 77 3.97 -0.47 7.09
C ALA A 77 2.91 -0.22 5.99
N HIS A 78 1.73 -0.84 6.10
CA HIS A 78 0.60 -0.56 5.20
C HIS A 78 0.08 0.88 5.29
N ALA A 79 0.07 1.48 6.48
CA ALA A 79 -0.31 2.89 6.61
C ALA A 79 0.69 3.80 5.85
N MET A 80 1.98 3.48 5.89
CA MET A 80 3.02 4.22 5.15
C MET A 80 2.92 3.99 3.63
N ASP A 81 2.66 2.75 3.20
CA ASP A 81 2.41 2.42 1.79
C ASP A 81 1.21 3.19 1.22
N ASN A 82 0.09 3.21 1.93
CA ASN A 82 -1.08 3.97 1.53
C ASN A 82 -0.87 5.49 1.53
N LEU A 83 0.00 5.99 2.40
CA LEU A 83 0.29 7.41 2.55
C LEU A 83 1.05 7.98 1.35
N GLN A 84 2.01 7.25 0.82
CA GLN A 84 2.91 7.70 -0.23
C GLN A 84 2.15 8.12 -1.51
N PRO A 85 1.28 7.31 -2.13
CA PRO A 85 0.53 7.71 -3.31
C PRO A 85 -0.51 8.81 -3.01
N LEU A 86 -1.05 8.87 -1.79
CA LEU A 86 -1.92 9.98 -1.38
C LEU A 86 -1.17 11.31 -1.43
N LEU A 87 0.07 11.35 -0.90
CA LEU A 87 0.91 12.55 -0.93
C LEU A 87 1.31 12.96 -2.34
N LEU A 88 1.64 11.99 -3.18
CA LEU A 88 1.96 12.26 -4.59
C LEU A 88 0.78 12.91 -5.31
N ASN A 89 -0.42 12.39 -5.11
CA ASN A 89 -1.63 12.97 -5.68
C ASN A 89 -1.95 14.36 -5.12
N ASP A 90 -1.78 14.57 -3.82
CA ASP A 90 -1.94 15.90 -3.23
C ASP A 90 -0.95 16.91 -3.81
N SER A 91 0.32 16.51 -3.96
CA SER A 91 1.40 17.38 -4.45
C SER A 91 1.26 17.79 -5.92
N ASN A 92 0.62 16.95 -6.75
CA ASN A 92 0.40 17.18 -8.17
C ASN A 92 -1.04 17.67 -8.51
N ASN A 93 -1.77 18.21 -7.52
CA ASN A 93 -3.15 18.67 -7.64
C ASN A 93 -4.14 17.58 -8.08
N GLY A 94 -3.97 16.37 -7.61
CA GLY A 94 -4.86 15.25 -7.86
C GLY A 94 -4.79 14.72 -9.29
N GLY A 95 -3.60 14.71 -9.89
CA GLY A 95 -3.43 14.33 -11.29
C GLY A 95 -4.03 12.98 -11.62
N ASP A 96 -3.70 11.96 -10.86
CA ASP A 96 -4.19 10.58 -11.07
C ASP A 96 -5.68 10.44 -10.69
N TRP A 97 -6.10 11.04 -9.59
CA TRP A 97 -7.51 11.04 -9.18
C TRP A 97 -8.42 11.66 -10.24
N LYS A 98 -8.00 12.78 -10.87
CA LYS A 98 -8.74 13.43 -11.96
C LYS A 98 -8.75 12.59 -13.23
N ALA A 99 -7.60 12.04 -13.60
CA ALA A 99 -7.46 11.24 -14.82
C ALA A 99 -8.40 10.02 -14.80
N HIS A 100 -8.54 9.39 -13.63
CA HIS A 100 -9.36 8.20 -13.46
C HIS A 100 -10.73 8.47 -12.80
N ARG A 101 -11.08 9.74 -12.57
CA ARG A 101 -12.36 10.15 -11.95
C ARG A 101 -12.62 9.45 -10.61
N VAL A 102 -11.58 9.34 -9.79
CA VAL A 102 -11.64 8.62 -8.52
C VAL A 102 -12.58 9.33 -7.54
N THR A 103 -13.44 8.55 -6.89
CA THR A 103 -14.43 9.06 -5.94
C THR A 103 -13.90 9.10 -4.52
N ALA A 104 -14.55 9.90 -3.66
CA ALA A 104 -14.24 9.96 -2.23
C ALA A 104 -14.38 8.57 -1.57
N GLU A 105 -15.41 7.81 -1.93
CA GLU A 105 -15.62 6.45 -1.43
C GLU A 105 -14.43 5.53 -1.75
N GLN A 106 -13.91 5.58 -2.97
CA GLN A 106 -12.75 4.78 -3.38
C GLN A 106 -11.49 5.17 -2.61
N VAL A 107 -11.23 6.47 -2.44
CA VAL A 107 -10.06 6.94 -1.69
C VAL A 107 -10.16 6.54 -0.21
N TYR A 108 -11.32 6.75 0.42
CA TYR A 108 -11.55 6.31 1.80
C TYR A 108 -11.49 4.79 1.96
N GLY A 109 -11.99 4.04 0.96
CA GLY A 109 -11.89 2.58 0.94
C GLY A 109 -10.44 2.11 1.01
N ARG A 110 -9.54 2.70 0.18
CA ARG A 110 -8.10 2.41 0.22
C ARG A 110 -7.48 2.78 1.58
N GLN A 111 -7.89 3.90 2.16
CA GLN A 111 -7.35 4.42 3.43
C GLN A 111 -8.00 3.82 4.68
N SER A 112 -8.99 2.95 4.53
CA SER A 112 -9.81 2.43 5.64
C SER A 112 -8.99 1.81 6.77
N GLN A 113 -7.89 1.14 6.44
CA GLN A 113 -7.02 0.45 7.40
C GLN A 113 -5.84 1.30 7.91
N THR A 114 -5.65 2.52 7.41
CA THR A 114 -4.57 3.42 7.85
C THR A 114 -4.67 3.71 9.34
N LYS A 115 -5.91 3.80 9.87
CA LYS A 115 -6.17 4.02 11.29
C LYS A 115 -5.62 2.90 12.17
N ASP A 116 -5.66 1.66 11.70
CA ASP A 116 -5.14 0.49 12.44
C ASP A 116 -3.63 0.54 12.62
N GLY A 117 -2.93 1.17 11.69
CA GLY A 117 -1.48 1.40 11.77
C GLY A 117 -1.12 2.65 12.57
N SER A 118 -1.88 3.73 12.41
CA SER A 118 -1.66 4.99 13.12
C SER A 118 -2.88 5.90 13.05
N GLU A 119 -3.48 6.19 14.20
CA GLU A 119 -4.60 7.13 14.31
C GLU A 119 -4.20 8.55 13.89
N VAL A 120 -3.02 9.01 14.28
CA VAL A 120 -2.48 10.33 13.90
C VAL A 120 -2.29 10.45 12.39
N LEU A 121 -1.76 9.41 11.72
CA LEU A 121 -1.63 9.40 10.27
C LEU A 121 -3.01 9.39 9.59
N PHE A 122 -3.99 8.71 10.15
CA PHE A 122 -5.34 8.69 9.59
C PHE A 122 -6.02 10.07 9.68
N GLU A 123 -5.91 10.76 10.81
CA GLU A 123 -6.43 12.12 10.96
C GLU A 123 -5.83 13.09 9.93
N TRP A 124 -4.52 12.98 9.72
CA TRP A 124 -3.83 13.78 8.70
C TRP A 124 -4.25 13.40 7.27
N THR A 125 -4.37 12.10 6.99
CA THR A 125 -4.88 11.56 5.72
C THR A 125 -6.28 12.09 5.42
N ASP A 126 -7.19 12.07 6.40
CA ASP A 126 -8.55 12.62 6.26
C ASP A 126 -8.52 14.10 5.88
N ALA A 127 -7.69 14.90 6.55
CA ALA A 127 -7.56 16.32 6.22
C ALA A 127 -7.07 16.55 4.78
N VAL A 128 -6.14 15.74 4.29
CA VAL A 128 -5.66 15.79 2.89
C VAL A 128 -6.77 15.39 1.92
N ILE A 129 -7.55 14.35 2.22
CA ILE A 129 -8.68 13.92 1.38
C ILE A 129 -9.74 15.02 1.32
N GLN A 130 -10.16 15.57 2.46
CA GLN A 130 -11.16 16.64 2.51
C GLN A 130 -10.72 17.88 1.72
N LYS A 131 -9.46 18.28 1.85
CA LYS A 131 -8.87 19.37 1.05
C LYS A 131 -9.03 19.09 -0.46
N ASN A 132 -8.74 17.88 -0.90
CA ASN A 132 -8.78 17.51 -2.32
C ASN A 132 -10.22 17.33 -2.84
N ILE A 133 -11.16 16.90 -2.00
CA ILE A 133 -12.59 16.93 -2.31
C ILE A 133 -13.07 18.38 -2.53
N ALA A 134 -12.71 19.27 -1.60
CA ALA A 134 -13.09 20.68 -1.69
C ALA A 134 -12.49 21.37 -2.92
N ALA A 135 -11.28 20.98 -3.33
CA ALA A 135 -10.62 21.48 -4.53
C ALA A 135 -11.13 20.87 -5.86
N GLY A 136 -12.02 19.85 -5.79
CA GLY A 136 -12.54 19.14 -6.97
C GLY A 136 -11.52 18.18 -7.61
N ASN A 137 -10.48 17.81 -6.88
CA ASN A 137 -9.49 16.82 -7.30
C ASN A 137 -10.00 15.38 -7.15
N ILE A 138 -10.89 15.16 -6.18
CA ILE A 138 -11.57 13.90 -5.88
C ILE A 138 -13.07 14.13 -6.08
N GLN A 139 -13.76 13.21 -6.78
CA GLN A 139 -15.20 13.29 -6.98
C GLN A 139 -15.96 12.95 -5.68
N LYS A 140 -17.03 13.69 -5.38
CA LYS A 140 -17.82 13.45 -4.15
C LYS A 140 -18.63 12.16 -4.24
N GLU A 141 -19.16 11.85 -5.42
CA GLU A 141 -20.03 10.70 -5.71
C GLU A 141 -19.70 10.13 -7.08
N SER A 142 -20.11 8.88 -7.30
CA SER A 142 -19.97 8.17 -8.60
C SER A 142 -21.02 8.64 -9.61
#